data_b462d6a3e2030e9df074db1d6e90d98f
#
_entry.id   b462d6a3e2030e9df074db1d6e90d98f
#
_cell.length_a   1.000
_cell.length_b   1.000
_cell.length_c   1.000
_cell.angle_alpha   90.00
_cell.angle_beta   90.00
_cell.angle_gamma   90.00
#
_symmetry.space_group_name_H-M   'P 1'
#
loop_
_entity.id
_entity.type
_entity.pdbx_description
1 polymer ?
#
loop_
_entity_poly.entity_id
_entity_poly.type
_entity_poly.pdbx_seq_one_letter_code
_entity_poly.pdbx_strand_id
1 'polypeptide(L)'
;AVRAAIMEHGVKEKDGKPMFAWSVDLKGGWDIYDEPPGSLLLLPHYGFCGMDDEIWRNTAEVIRRKDYPYSFADCPIAEIGCLHAPHPWVLSISNSLLSDRREEARRHLALCSMDNGIACESVDEYTGECRTGEAFATCAGFLAYAIDSAFGGRKRVIE
;
A
#
# COMPACT_ATOMS: atom_id res chain seq x y z
N ALA A 1 -18.31 17.58 -2.43
CA ALA A 1 -19.26 16.46 -2.69
C ALA A 1 -18.59 15.11 -2.45
N VAL A 2 -17.56 14.70 -3.24
CA VAL A 2 -16.93 13.35 -3.17
C VAL A 2 -16.41 13.02 -1.77
N ARG A 3 -15.60 13.91 -1.15
CA ARG A 3 -15.07 13.71 0.20
C ARG A 3 -16.17 13.44 1.23
N ALA A 4 -17.27 14.22 1.18
CA ALA A 4 -18.39 14.04 2.10
C ALA A 4 -19.05 12.66 1.92
N ALA A 5 -19.24 12.21 0.68
CA ALA A 5 -19.79 10.90 0.38
C ALA A 5 -18.89 9.75 0.87
N ILE A 6 -17.56 9.88 0.72
CA ILE A 6 -16.61 8.89 1.25
C ILE A 6 -16.70 8.83 2.78
N MET A 7 -16.76 9.97 3.47
CA MET A 7 -16.90 10.00 4.92
C MET A 7 -18.24 9.43 5.40
N GLU A 8 -19.32 9.66 4.66
CA GLU A 8 -20.66 9.18 5.00
C GLU A 8 -20.84 7.69 4.72
N HIS A 9 -20.35 7.21 3.60
CA HIS A 9 -20.63 5.86 3.11
C HIS A 9 -19.43 4.91 3.18
N GLY A 10 -18.22 5.43 3.04
CA GLY A 10 -16.96 4.67 2.98
C GLY A 10 -16.33 4.37 4.34
N VAL A 11 -16.76 5.01 5.42
CA VAL A 11 -16.31 4.68 6.78
C VAL A 11 -17.16 3.55 7.33
N LYS A 12 -16.52 2.48 7.79
CA LYS A 12 -17.14 1.27 8.34
C LYS A 12 -16.49 0.91 9.67
N GLU A 13 -17.16 0.09 10.47
CA GLU A 13 -16.63 -0.41 11.73
C GLU A 13 -16.06 -1.83 11.54
N LYS A 14 -14.82 -2.02 11.97
CA LYS A 14 -14.14 -3.33 12.03
C LYS A 14 -13.53 -3.47 13.42
N ASP A 15 -13.87 -4.56 14.11
CA ASP A 15 -13.37 -4.87 15.45
C ASP A 15 -13.59 -3.72 16.47
N GLY A 16 -14.73 -3.00 16.35
CA GLY A 16 -15.10 -1.87 17.20
C GLY A 16 -14.35 -0.55 16.88
N LYS A 17 -13.65 -0.48 15.75
CA LYS A 17 -12.92 0.71 15.33
C LYS A 17 -13.39 1.20 13.96
N PRO A 18 -13.52 2.53 13.72
CA PRO A 18 -13.84 3.05 12.40
C PRO A 18 -12.64 2.90 11.46
N MET A 19 -12.89 2.47 10.21
CA MET A 19 -11.90 2.37 9.15
C MET A 19 -12.50 2.72 7.79
N PHE A 20 -11.64 3.03 6.80
CA PHE A 20 -12.07 3.17 5.40
C PHE A 20 -12.28 1.80 4.77
N ALA A 21 -13.44 1.61 4.14
CA ALA A 21 -13.70 0.46 3.30
C ALA A 21 -13.06 0.63 1.92
N TRP A 22 -12.59 -0.46 1.32
CA TRP A 22 -12.13 -0.50 -0.06
C TRP A 22 -13.27 -0.22 -1.04
N SER A 23 -14.39 -0.86 -0.82
CA SER A 23 -15.59 -0.67 -1.62
C SER A 23 -16.87 -0.71 -0.78
N VAL A 24 -17.94 -0.09 -1.28
CA VAL A 24 -19.27 -0.12 -0.69
C VAL A 24 -20.32 -0.25 -1.80
N ASP A 25 -21.38 -1.02 -1.55
CA ASP A 25 -22.49 -1.20 -2.49
C ASP A 25 -23.66 -0.25 -2.25
N LEU A 26 -23.58 0.62 -1.23
CA LEU A 26 -24.62 1.53 -0.74
C LEU A 26 -25.92 0.82 -0.29
N LYS A 27 -25.89 -0.50 -0.10
CA LYS A 27 -27.00 -1.34 0.37
C LYS A 27 -26.68 -2.05 1.69
N GLY A 28 -25.52 -1.72 2.27
CA GLY A 28 -25.01 -2.31 3.52
C GLY A 28 -23.83 -3.24 3.34
N GLY A 29 -23.54 -3.69 2.13
CA GLY A 29 -22.33 -4.46 1.81
C GLY A 29 -21.12 -3.56 1.68
N TRP A 30 -19.96 -4.07 2.11
CA TRP A 30 -18.67 -3.40 2.01
C TRP A 30 -17.52 -4.41 2.06
N ASP A 31 -16.34 -4.00 1.60
CA ASP A 31 -15.14 -4.83 1.54
C ASP A 31 -13.95 -4.10 2.16
N ILE A 32 -13.10 -4.88 2.82
CA ILE A 32 -11.82 -4.42 3.38
C ILE A 32 -10.63 -4.81 2.51
N TYR A 33 -10.86 -5.51 1.40
CA TYR A 33 -9.81 -5.99 0.53
C TYR A 33 -9.12 -4.81 -0.18
N ASP A 34 -7.89 -4.50 0.25
CA ASP A 34 -7.06 -3.46 -0.34
C ASP A 34 -6.08 -4.09 -1.34
N GLU A 35 -5.92 -3.49 -2.50
CA GLU A 35 -4.93 -3.93 -3.48
C GLU A 35 -3.79 -2.91 -3.58
N PRO A 36 -2.53 -3.37 -3.80
CA PRO A 36 -1.41 -2.46 -3.96
C PRO A 36 -1.64 -1.34 -5.00
N PRO A 37 -2.26 -1.60 -6.17
CA PRO A 37 -2.74 -0.54 -7.06
C PRO A 37 -3.89 0.26 -6.44
N GLY A 38 -3.69 1.52 -6.11
CA GLY A 38 -4.74 2.39 -5.55
C GLY A 38 -5.04 2.15 -4.07
N SER A 39 -4.08 1.66 -3.30
CA SER A 39 -4.20 1.34 -1.87
C SER A 39 -4.74 2.50 -1.02
N LEU A 40 -5.57 2.17 -0.03
CA LEU A 40 -6.04 3.07 1.01
C LEU A 40 -4.90 3.62 1.88
N LEU A 41 -3.74 2.98 1.90
CA LEU A 41 -2.54 3.48 2.56
C LEU A 41 -2.06 4.82 1.97
N LEU A 42 -2.42 5.14 0.73
CA LEU A 42 -2.06 6.38 0.04
C LEU A 42 -2.99 7.56 0.30
N LEU A 43 -4.08 7.41 1.06
CA LEU A 43 -5.01 8.50 1.35
C LEU A 43 -4.33 9.75 1.92
N PRO A 44 -3.37 9.64 2.87
CA PRO A 44 -2.60 10.80 3.32
C PRO A 44 -1.70 11.40 2.25
N HIS A 45 -1.08 10.57 1.42
CA HIS A 45 -0.23 11.02 0.32
C HIS A 45 -1.02 11.86 -0.70
N TYR A 46 -2.27 11.52 -0.95
CA TYR A 46 -3.19 12.28 -1.82
C TYR A 46 -3.84 13.48 -1.11
N GLY A 47 -3.53 13.73 0.15
CA GLY A 47 -4.09 14.86 0.91
C GLY A 47 -5.55 14.64 1.33
N PHE A 48 -6.05 13.40 1.31
CA PHE A 48 -7.41 13.10 1.77
C PHE A 48 -7.53 13.23 3.29
N CYS A 49 -6.54 12.74 4.05
CA CYS A 49 -6.46 12.83 5.51
C CYS A 49 -5.01 13.01 5.96
N GLY A 50 -4.76 13.20 7.25
CA GLY A 50 -3.42 13.17 7.83
C GLY A 50 -2.97 11.73 8.14
N MET A 51 -1.67 11.50 8.33
CA MET A 51 -1.15 10.22 8.84
C MET A 51 -1.49 10.00 10.32
N ASP A 52 -1.91 11.04 11.03
CA ASP A 52 -2.40 11.01 12.40
C ASP A 52 -3.92 10.80 12.50
N ASP A 53 -4.64 10.77 11.38
CA ASP A 53 -6.08 10.49 11.32
C ASP A 53 -6.37 9.09 11.87
N GLU A 54 -7.30 9.03 12.84
CA GLU A 54 -7.63 7.78 13.53
C GLU A 54 -8.22 6.73 12.59
N ILE A 55 -9.12 7.15 11.67
CA ILE A 55 -9.78 6.22 10.73
C ILE A 55 -8.75 5.62 9.80
N TRP A 56 -7.82 6.44 9.28
CA TRP A 56 -6.75 5.96 8.42
C TRP A 56 -5.78 5.02 9.17
N ARG A 57 -5.41 5.34 10.41
CA ARG A 57 -4.51 4.48 11.21
C ARG A 57 -5.14 3.11 11.48
N ASN A 58 -6.43 3.07 11.81
CA ASN A 58 -7.16 1.81 11.96
C ASN A 58 -7.20 1.02 10.64
N THR A 59 -7.39 1.71 9.50
CA THR A 59 -7.35 1.10 8.16
C THR A 59 -5.98 0.49 7.89
N ALA A 60 -4.91 1.24 8.12
CA ALA A 60 -3.54 0.79 7.92
C ALA A 60 -3.17 -0.39 8.84
N GLU A 61 -3.64 -0.37 10.10
CA GLU A 61 -3.48 -1.48 11.05
C GLU A 61 -4.13 -2.75 10.50
N VAL A 62 -5.38 -2.68 10.01
CA VAL A 62 -6.10 -3.85 9.47
C VAL A 62 -5.43 -4.41 8.23
N ILE A 63 -5.06 -3.57 7.25
CA ILE A 63 -4.41 -4.00 6.00
C ILE A 63 -3.07 -4.72 6.26
N ARG A 64 -2.37 -4.35 7.33
CA ARG A 64 -1.03 -4.87 7.65
C ARG A 64 -1.04 -6.05 8.64
N ARG A 65 -2.22 -6.49 9.09
CA ARG A 65 -2.32 -7.62 10.01
C ARG A 65 -2.01 -8.94 9.30
N LYS A 66 -1.49 -9.89 10.09
CA LYS A 66 -1.20 -11.25 9.62
C LYS A 66 -2.42 -11.98 9.07
N ASP A 67 -3.60 -11.74 9.63
CA ASP A 67 -4.86 -12.36 9.22
C ASP A 67 -5.53 -11.65 8.02
N TYR A 68 -4.90 -10.60 7.51
CA TYR A 68 -5.36 -9.92 6.30
C TYR A 68 -5.01 -10.77 5.05
N PRO A 69 -5.93 -10.91 4.07
CA PRO A 69 -5.66 -11.69 2.86
C PRO A 69 -4.41 -11.19 2.12
N TYR A 70 -3.55 -12.11 1.73
CA TYR A 70 -2.28 -11.80 1.03
C TYR A 70 -1.33 -10.89 1.80
N SER A 71 -1.41 -10.84 3.14
CA SER A 71 -0.43 -10.20 3.98
C SER A 71 0.77 -11.12 4.24
N PHE A 72 1.97 -10.56 4.16
CA PHE A 72 3.23 -11.21 4.45
C PHE A 72 3.87 -10.65 5.72
N ALA A 73 3.06 -10.24 6.69
CA ALA A 73 3.49 -9.54 7.92
C ALA A 73 4.59 -10.27 8.73
N ASP A 74 4.66 -11.60 8.63
CA ASP A 74 5.67 -12.42 9.34
C ASP A 74 6.91 -12.73 8.49
N CYS A 75 7.01 -12.19 7.28
CA CYS A 75 8.10 -12.45 6.35
C CYS A 75 9.14 -11.32 6.35
N PRO A 76 10.37 -11.57 5.89
CA PRO A 76 11.40 -10.53 5.76
C PRO A 76 10.98 -9.34 4.91
N ILE A 77 10.20 -9.57 3.85
CA ILE A 77 9.57 -8.54 3.03
C ILE A 77 8.09 -8.48 3.40
N ALA A 78 7.79 -7.81 4.52
CA ALA A 78 6.48 -7.74 5.15
C ALA A 78 5.55 -6.74 4.44
N GLU A 79 5.22 -7.04 3.19
CA GLU A 79 4.34 -6.23 2.35
C GLU A 79 3.07 -7.02 1.96
N ILE A 80 2.16 -6.42 1.22
CA ILE A 80 0.94 -7.08 0.77
C ILE A 80 1.00 -7.48 -0.71
N GLY A 81 0.31 -8.56 -1.04
CA GLY A 81 0.07 -9.03 -2.39
C GLY A 81 -1.40 -8.85 -2.78
N CYS A 82 -1.84 -9.63 -3.76
CA CYS A 82 -3.24 -9.69 -4.17
C CYS A 82 -3.59 -11.06 -4.73
N LEU A 83 -4.86 -11.27 -5.08
CA LEU A 83 -5.39 -12.55 -5.55
C LEU A 83 -4.63 -13.13 -6.77
N HIS A 84 -4.31 -12.30 -7.76
CA HIS A 84 -3.67 -12.76 -9.00
C HIS A 84 -2.14 -12.81 -8.91
N ALA A 85 -1.55 -12.15 -7.94
CA ALA A 85 -0.12 -12.19 -7.64
C ALA A 85 0.07 -12.27 -6.11
N PRO A 86 -0.07 -13.50 -5.54
CA PRO A 86 -0.09 -13.72 -4.10
C PRO A 86 1.33 -13.74 -3.50
N HIS A 87 2.07 -12.67 -3.72
CA HIS A 87 3.41 -12.37 -3.21
C HIS A 87 3.52 -10.87 -2.93
N PRO A 88 4.48 -10.41 -2.10
CA PRO A 88 4.69 -8.97 -1.88
C PRO A 88 4.86 -8.19 -3.17
N TRP A 89 4.03 -7.17 -3.37
CA TRP A 89 4.12 -6.32 -4.56
C TRP A 89 5.12 -5.18 -4.40
N VAL A 90 5.82 -4.85 -5.47
CA VAL A 90 6.68 -3.66 -5.54
C VAL A 90 5.86 -2.37 -5.34
N LEU A 91 4.59 -2.35 -5.78
CA LEU A 91 3.68 -1.24 -5.47
C LEU A 91 3.37 -1.15 -3.97
N SER A 92 3.28 -2.27 -3.24
CA SER A 92 3.10 -2.23 -1.79
C SER A 92 4.30 -1.62 -1.07
N ILE A 93 5.53 -1.95 -1.49
CA ILE A 93 6.75 -1.28 -1.01
C ILE A 93 6.67 0.22 -1.29
N SER A 94 6.23 0.62 -2.48
CA SER A 94 6.06 2.02 -2.88
C SER A 94 5.02 2.74 -2.01
N ASN A 95 3.88 2.09 -1.72
CA ASN A 95 2.84 2.63 -0.84
C ASN A 95 3.38 2.84 0.59
N SER A 96 4.17 1.89 1.09
CA SER A 96 4.83 1.97 2.40
C SER A 96 5.87 3.09 2.45
N LEU A 97 6.63 3.34 1.36
CA LEU A 97 7.54 4.48 1.24
C LEU A 97 6.82 5.83 1.31
N LEU A 98 5.61 5.92 0.76
CA LEU A 98 4.81 7.16 0.69
C LEU A 98 3.88 7.35 1.89
N SER A 99 3.85 6.41 2.82
CA SER A 99 3.04 6.45 4.04
C SER A 99 3.91 6.51 5.30
N ASP A 100 3.47 5.93 6.39
CA ASP A 100 4.10 5.99 7.71
C ASP A 100 5.23 4.97 7.94
N ARG A 101 5.50 4.04 6.98
CA ARG A 101 6.50 2.96 7.13
C ARG A 101 7.74 3.13 6.23
N ARG A 102 8.12 4.36 5.95
CA ARG A 102 9.22 4.70 5.01
C ARG A 102 10.52 3.94 5.27
N GLU A 103 11.00 3.91 6.50
CA GLU A 103 12.27 3.26 6.83
C GLU A 103 12.17 1.72 6.77
N GLU A 104 11.01 1.17 7.08
CA GLU A 104 10.75 -0.26 6.93
C GLU A 104 10.70 -0.64 5.45
N ALA A 105 9.95 0.09 4.65
CA ALA A 105 9.88 -0.10 3.21
C ALA A 105 11.26 0.03 2.53
N ARG A 106 12.11 0.94 3.01
CA ARG A 106 13.49 1.05 2.54
C ARG A 106 14.30 -0.22 2.84
N ARG A 107 14.08 -0.85 4.00
CA ARG A 107 14.72 -2.14 4.32
C ARG A 107 14.18 -3.27 3.44
N HIS A 108 12.86 -3.33 3.22
CA HIS A 108 12.26 -4.29 2.30
C HIS A 108 12.82 -4.14 0.88
N LEU A 109 12.89 -2.92 0.37
CA LEU A 109 13.48 -2.64 -0.95
C LEU A 109 14.93 -3.10 -1.05
N ALA A 110 15.72 -2.95 0.01
CA ALA A 110 17.12 -3.39 0.03
C ALA A 110 17.27 -4.91 0.01
N LEU A 111 16.24 -5.68 0.36
CA LEU A 111 16.21 -7.14 0.26
C LEU A 111 15.79 -7.62 -1.13
N CYS A 112 15.19 -6.76 -1.95
CA CYS A 112 14.65 -7.14 -3.25
C CYS A 112 15.76 -7.16 -4.31
N SER A 113 16.03 -8.33 -4.91
CA SER A 113 16.82 -8.47 -6.14
C SER A 113 15.98 -8.24 -7.40
N MET A 114 14.65 -8.37 -7.30
CA MET A 114 13.69 -8.17 -8.38
C MET A 114 14.06 -9.00 -9.64
N ASP A 115 13.80 -8.47 -10.84
CA ASP A 115 14.27 -9.05 -12.10
C ASP A 115 15.62 -8.43 -12.47
N ASN A 116 16.70 -9.01 -11.95
CA ASN A 116 18.08 -8.48 -12.15
C ASN A 116 18.20 -6.97 -11.87
N GLY A 117 17.53 -6.48 -10.84
CA GLY A 117 17.52 -5.07 -10.46
C GLY A 117 16.46 -4.22 -11.20
N ILE A 118 15.69 -4.81 -12.11
CA ILE A 118 14.55 -4.14 -12.76
C ILE A 118 13.28 -4.44 -11.94
N ALA A 119 12.48 -3.41 -11.65
CA ALA A 119 11.27 -3.59 -10.89
C ALA A 119 10.30 -4.54 -11.62
N CYS A 120 9.89 -5.59 -10.93
CA CYS A 120 8.85 -6.52 -11.34
C CYS A 120 7.51 -6.20 -10.64
N GLU A 121 6.48 -6.99 -10.88
CA GLU A 121 5.19 -6.83 -10.24
C GLU A 121 5.26 -7.26 -8.78
N SER A 122 5.66 -8.50 -8.53
CA SER A 122 5.80 -9.05 -7.18
C SER A 122 7.13 -9.79 -6.98
N VAL A 123 7.53 -9.89 -5.71
CA VAL A 123 8.78 -10.54 -5.30
C VAL A 123 8.51 -11.66 -4.31
N ASP A 124 9.42 -12.61 -4.23
CA ASP A 124 9.42 -13.61 -3.17
C ASP A 124 9.64 -12.96 -1.81
N GLU A 125 8.82 -13.28 -0.86
CA GLU A 125 8.78 -12.70 0.49
C GLU A 125 10.04 -12.96 1.33
N TYR A 126 10.89 -13.92 0.93
CA TYR A 126 12.14 -14.29 1.61
C TYR A 126 13.39 -13.90 0.82
N THR A 127 13.39 -14.14 -0.50
CA THR A 127 14.58 -13.94 -1.34
C THR A 127 14.60 -12.61 -2.07
N GLY A 128 13.43 -11.99 -2.26
CA GLY A 128 13.28 -10.74 -3.02
C GLY A 128 13.42 -10.91 -4.54
N GLU A 129 13.52 -12.15 -5.04
CA GLU A 129 13.54 -12.44 -6.47
C GLU A 129 12.17 -12.22 -7.11
N CYS A 130 12.15 -11.88 -8.40
CA CYS A 130 10.91 -11.73 -9.16
C CYS A 130 10.04 -12.99 -9.11
N ARG A 131 8.76 -12.82 -8.82
CA ARG A 131 7.75 -13.89 -8.87
C ARG A 131 6.77 -13.72 -10.01
N THR A 132 6.32 -12.50 -10.25
CA THR A 132 5.39 -12.19 -11.34
C THR A 132 5.79 -10.89 -12.02
N GLY A 133 5.41 -10.73 -13.29
CA GLY A 133 5.54 -9.51 -14.05
C GLY A 133 6.98 -9.01 -14.19
N GLU A 134 7.85 -9.79 -14.84
CA GLU A 134 9.22 -9.38 -15.16
C GLU A 134 9.23 -8.02 -15.88
N ALA A 135 10.19 -7.15 -15.54
CA ALA A 135 10.36 -5.82 -16.11
C ALA A 135 9.05 -5.01 -16.19
N PHE A 136 8.33 -4.92 -15.08
CA PHE A 136 6.97 -4.35 -15.01
C PHE A 136 7.01 -2.82 -14.93
N ALA A 137 6.75 -2.13 -16.03
CA ALA A 137 6.92 -0.68 -16.18
C ALA A 137 6.10 0.15 -15.19
N THR A 138 4.87 -0.28 -14.86
CA THR A 138 4.02 0.41 -13.87
C THR A 138 4.67 0.43 -12.49
N CYS A 139 5.18 -0.72 -12.03
CA CYS A 139 5.90 -0.82 -10.76
C CYS A 139 7.18 0.00 -10.79
N ALA A 140 7.96 -0.07 -11.88
CA ALA A 140 9.21 0.67 -12.03
C ALA A 140 8.99 2.19 -11.95
N GLY A 141 8.01 2.71 -12.68
CA GLY A 141 7.69 4.14 -12.69
C GLY A 141 7.18 4.63 -11.34
N PHE A 142 6.28 3.89 -10.70
CA PHE A 142 5.73 4.27 -9.40
C PHE A 142 6.77 4.15 -8.28
N LEU A 143 7.62 3.12 -8.31
CA LEU A 143 8.72 2.97 -7.37
C LEU A 143 9.73 4.12 -7.47
N ALA A 144 10.14 4.50 -8.69
CA ALA A 144 11.03 5.64 -8.92
C ALA A 144 10.42 6.94 -8.35
N TYR A 145 9.14 7.17 -8.58
CA TYR A 145 8.38 8.27 -8.01
C TYR A 145 8.35 8.23 -6.47
N ALA A 146 8.08 7.05 -5.89
CA ALA A 146 8.01 6.88 -4.44
C ALA A 146 9.37 7.14 -3.78
N ILE A 147 10.46 6.67 -4.36
CA ILE A 147 11.84 6.91 -3.88
C ILE A 147 12.16 8.40 -3.94
N ASP A 148 11.92 9.08 -5.07
CA ASP A 148 12.17 10.53 -5.21
C ASP A 148 11.32 11.33 -4.20
N SER A 149 10.06 10.96 -4.02
CA SER A 149 9.16 11.61 -3.06
C SER A 149 9.58 11.40 -1.61
N ALA A 150 10.07 10.20 -1.27
CA ALA A 150 10.46 9.85 0.08
C ALA A 150 11.84 10.42 0.47
N PHE A 151 12.81 10.47 -0.45
CA PHE A 151 14.21 10.74 -0.16
C PHE A 151 14.87 11.82 -1.04
N GLY A 152 14.24 12.22 -2.14
CA GLY A 152 14.83 13.12 -3.15
C GLY A 152 15.04 14.57 -2.71
N GLY A 153 14.61 14.96 -1.51
CA GLY A 153 14.87 16.27 -0.91
C GLY A 153 14.26 17.46 -1.67
N ARG A 154 13.53 17.25 -2.75
CA ARG A 154 12.86 18.31 -3.51
C ARG A 154 11.61 18.77 -2.76
N LYS A 155 11.60 20.02 -2.26
CA LYS A 155 10.35 20.67 -1.88
C LYS A 155 9.47 20.74 -3.13
N ARG A 156 8.35 20.00 -3.15
CA ARG A 156 7.33 20.20 -4.17
C ARG A 156 6.78 21.62 -3.99
N VAL A 157 7.07 22.48 -4.93
CA VAL A 157 6.29 23.69 -5.15
C VAL A 157 5.02 23.23 -5.87
N ILE A 158 3.95 23.01 -5.11
CA ILE A 158 2.61 22.84 -5.69
C ILE A 158 2.15 24.29 -5.94
N GLU A 159 2.23 24.75 -7.19
CA GLU A 159 1.56 25.94 -7.65
C GLU A 159 0.07 25.67 -7.88
#